data_e94a460787cb07a931f403a6c671aafc
#
_entry.id   e94a460787cb07a931f403a6c671aafc
#
_cell.length_a   1.000
_cell.length_b   1.000
_cell.length_c   1.000
_cell.angle_alpha   90.00
_cell.angle_beta   90.00
_cell.angle_gamma   90.00
#
_symmetry.space_group_name_H-M   'P 1'
#
loop_
_entity.id
_entity.type
_entity.pdbx_description
1 polymer ?
#
loop_
_entity_poly.entity_id
_entity_poly.type
_entity_poly.pdbx_seq_one_letter_code
_entity_poly.pdbx_strand_id
1 'polypeptide(L)'
;MQSYWTEFGALTLAHLLAVASPGPDFAMVLRQSLAHGRRTAIWTSLGIGTGILLHVSYSLLGIGLVLQGSPTAFTVLKYAGAMYLAWVGVQTLRSARPRAAGPEVVAEKTAPEPSTRAAWTTGFLTNALNPKATLFFVALFPVVVNPATPRSVQVGYGLWMALATAAWFSLVSVVFTQPATRRAFLRWSHWIDRALGVVFLGFAAGLALATLR
;
A
#
# COMPACT_ATOMS: atom_id res chain seq x y z
N MET A 1 16.01 20.40 -10.45
CA MET A 1 14.58 20.10 -10.65
C MET A 1 14.42 18.60 -10.81
N GLN A 2 13.80 17.89 -9.86
CA GLN A 2 13.40 16.52 -10.12
C GLN A 2 12.32 16.53 -11.21
N SER A 3 12.49 15.70 -12.21
CA SER A 3 11.47 15.52 -13.25
C SER A 3 10.25 14.84 -12.62
N TYR A 4 9.05 15.21 -12.98
CA TYR A 4 7.80 14.52 -12.59
C TYR A 4 7.87 13.01 -12.87
N TRP A 5 8.61 12.59 -13.89
CA TRP A 5 8.84 11.17 -14.21
C TRP A 5 9.72 10.46 -13.18
N THR A 6 10.68 11.15 -12.56
CA THR A 6 11.51 10.58 -11.49
C THR A 6 10.67 10.36 -10.23
N GLU A 7 9.84 11.34 -9.86
CA GLU A 7 8.89 11.21 -8.75
C GLU A 7 7.90 10.07 -9.00
N PHE A 8 7.30 10.04 -10.20
CA PHE A 8 6.37 9.00 -10.61
C PHE A 8 7.00 7.61 -10.56
N GLY A 9 8.21 7.46 -11.09
CA GLY A 9 8.94 6.20 -11.09
C GLY A 9 9.25 5.69 -9.68
N ALA A 10 9.78 6.56 -8.81
CA ALA A 10 10.08 6.22 -7.44
C ALA A 10 8.82 5.85 -6.64
N LEU A 11 7.75 6.65 -6.80
CA LEU A 11 6.46 6.42 -6.15
C LEU A 11 5.82 5.11 -6.62
N THR A 12 5.83 4.87 -7.93
CA THR A 12 5.28 3.65 -8.55
C THR A 12 6.02 2.40 -8.05
N LEU A 13 7.36 2.43 -8.07
CA LEU A 13 8.16 1.29 -7.61
C LEU A 13 7.88 0.96 -6.14
N ALA A 14 7.94 1.97 -5.28
CA ALA A 14 7.68 1.79 -3.85
C ALA A 14 6.25 1.30 -3.59
N HIS A 15 5.27 1.87 -4.30
CA HIS A 15 3.86 1.50 -4.17
C HIS A 15 3.61 0.05 -4.62
N LEU A 16 4.13 -0.35 -5.77
CA LEU A 16 3.96 -1.72 -6.27
C LEU A 16 4.59 -2.76 -5.33
N LEU A 17 5.78 -2.48 -4.76
CA LEU A 17 6.38 -3.33 -3.74
C LEU A 17 5.50 -3.40 -2.48
N ALA A 18 4.96 -2.26 -2.04
CA ALA A 18 4.08 -2.21 -0.87
C ALA A 18 2.79 -3.01 -1.10
N VAL A 19 2.16 -2.89 -2.25
CA VAL A 19 0.91 -3.57 -2.59
C VAL A 19 1.14 -5.07 -2.81
N ALA A 20 2.25 -5.46 -3.43
CA ALA A 20 2.62 -6.85 -3.65
C ALA A 20 3.00 -7.60 -2.36
N SER A 21 3.50 -6.89 -1.34
CA SER A 21 3.86 -7.48 -0.06
C SER A 21 2.62 -7.95 0.72
N PRO A 22 2.58 -9.21 1.18
CA PRO A 22 1.45 -9.74 1.95
C PRO A 22 1.12 -8.88 3.17
N GLY A 23 -0.16 -8.52 3.29
CA GLY A 23 -0.68 -7.69 4.36
C GLY A 23 -2.19 -7.83 4.49
N PRO A 24 -2.88 -6.96 5.27
CA PRO A 24 -4.32 -7.02 5.49
C PRO A 24 -5.15 -7.04 4.20
N ASP A 25 -4.81 -6.19 3.22
CA ASP A 25 -5.51 -6.12 1.93
C ASP A 25 -5.37 -7.42 1.15
N PHE A 26 -4.14 -7.97 1.08
CA PHE A 26 -3.87 -9.23 0.42
C PHE A 26 -4.63 -10.40 1.09
N ALA A 27 -4.60 -10.47 2.43
CA ALA A 27 -5.29 -11.50 3.20
C ALA A 27 -6.82 -11.42 2.99
N MET A 28 -7.38 -10.19 2.95
CA MET A 28 -8.80 -9.99 2.71
C MET A 28 -9.22 -10.46 1.32
N VAL A 29 -8.49 -10.06 0.28
CA VAL A 29 -8.80 -10.49 -1.10
C VAL A 29 -8.70 -12.00 -1.24
N LEU A 30 -7.67 -12.60 -0.66
CA LEU A 30 -7.50 -14.05 -0.67
C LEU A 30 -8.67 -14.75 0.03
N ARG A 31 -9.06 -14.29 1.22
CA ARG A 31 -10.23 -14.80 1.98
C ARG A 31 -11.50 -14.71 1.16
N GLN A 32 -11.79 -13.54 0.56
CA GLN A 32 -12.99 -13.33 -0.25
C GLN A 32 -13.00 -14.23 -1.49
N SER A 33 -11.84 -14.39 -2.14
CA SER A 33 -11.68 -15.26 -3.30
C SER A 33 -11.98 -16.73 -2.98
N LEU A 34 -11.54 -17.20 -1.81
CA LEU A 34 -11.73 -18.59 -1.37
C LEU A 34 -13.15 -18.84 -0.84
N ALA A 35 -13.69 -17.90 -0.05
CA ALA A 35 -15.01 -18.09 0.59
C ALA A 35 -16.19 -17.86 -0.38
N HIS A 36 -16.11 -16.82 -1.21
CA HIS A 36 -17.23 -16.32 -2.00
C HIS A 36 -16.94 -16.27 -3.52
N GLY A 37 -15.74 -16.67 -3.91
CA GLY A 37 -15.35 -16.76 -5.31
C GLY A 37 -14.84 -15.44 -5.90
N ARG A 38 -14.48 -15.54 -7.19
CA ARG A 38 -13.75 -14.50 -7.93
C ARG A 38 -14.50 -13.17 -8.02
N ARG A 39 -15.82 -13.21 -8.27
CA ARG A 39 -16.64 -11.99 -8.44
C ARG A 39 -16.62 -11.11 -7.20
N THR A 40 -16.87 -11.70 -6.03
CA THR A 40 -16.86 -11.02 -4.75
C THR A 40 -15.48 -10.46 -4.42
N ALA A 41 -14.41 -11.21 -4.69
CA ALA A 41 -13.04 -10.76 -4.48
C ALA A 41 -12.65 -9.59 -5.39
N ILE A 42 -13.12 -9.53 -6.64
CA ILE A 42 -12.90 -8.38 -7.53
C ILE A 42 -13.59 -7.13 -6.97
N TRP A 43 -14.84 -7.21 -6.50
CA TRP A 43 -15.50 -6.07 -5.88
C TRP A 43 -14.78 -5.60 -4.61
N THR A 44 -14.27 -6.52 -3.82
CA THR A 44 -13.40 -6.20 -2.68
C THR A 44 -12.12 -5.48 -3.14
N SER A 45 -11.50 -5.94 -4.22
CA SER A 45 -10.29 -5.32 -4.80
C SER A 45 -10.54 -3.89 -5.29
N LEU A 46 -11.71 -3.64 -5.91
CA LEU A 46 -12.13 -2.29 -6.30
C LEU A 46 -12.36 -1.39 -5.09
N GLY A 47 -12.92 -1.94 -4.00
CA GLY A 47 -13.06 -1.24 -2.73
C GLY A 47 -11.70 -0.85 -2.14
N ILE A 48 -10.72 -1.77 -2.14
CA ILE A 48 -9.35 -1.50 -1.69
C ILE A 48 -8.72 -0.37 -2.51
N GLY A 49 -8.82 -0.44 -3.85
CA GLY A 49 -8.31 0.61 -4.73
C GLY A 49 -8.95 1.98 -4.45
N THR A 50 -10.25 2.01 -4.15
CA THR A 50 -10.94 3.27 -3.77
C THR A 50 -10.46 3.77 -2.40
N GLY A 51 -10.11 2.88 -1.46
CA GLY A 51 -9.52 3.24 -0.17
C GLY A 51 -8.19 4.00 -0.30
N ILE A 52 -7.40 3.71 -1.33
CA ILE A 52 -6.18 4.46 -1.66
C ILE A 52 -6.46 5.95 -1.85
N LEU A 53 -7.59 6.32 -2.46
CA LEU A 53 -7.94 7.74 -2.67
C LEU A 53 -8.15 8.49 -1.36
N LEU A 54 -8.62 7.82 -0.29
CA LEU A 54 -8.70 8.43 1.03
C LEU A 54 -7.30 8.77 1.55
N HIS A 55 -6.35 7.84 1.42
CA HIS A 55 -4.96 8.06 1.84
C HIS A 55 -4.30 9.19 1.04
N VAL A 56 -4.50 9.21 -0.27
CA VAL A 56 -4.04 10.30 -1.15
C VAL A 56 -4.63 11.64 -0.72
N SER A 57 -5.93 11.68 -0.44
CA SER A 57 -6.63 12.91 -0.07
C SER A 57 -6.02 13.58 1.15
N TYR A 58 -5.82 12.84 2.24
CA TYR A 58 -5.23 13.44 3.44
C TYR A 58 -3.72 13.73 3.26
N SER A 59 -3.00 12.96 2.44
CA SER A 59 -1.59 13.25 2.14
C SER A 59 -1.44 14.57 1.38
N LEU A 60 -2.30 14.80 0.39
CA LEU A 60 -2.34 16.06 -0.36
C LEU A 60 -2.71 17.25 0.52
N LEU A 61 -3.66 17.07 1.45
CA LEU A 61 -4.05 18.10 2.41
C LEU A 61 -2.93 18.35 3.43
N GLY A 62 -2.35 17.27 3.98
CA GLY A 62 -1.29 17.32 4.99
C GLY A 62 -0.02 18.01 4.52
N ILE A 63 0.44 17.70 3.31
CA ILE A 63 1.62 18.37 2.71
C ILE A 63 1.38 19.88 2.62
N GLY A 64 0.18 20.31 2.18
CA GLY A 64 -0.13 21.73 2.06
C GLY A 64 -0.11 22.46 3.40
N LEU A 65 -0.65 21.86 4.46
CA LEU A 65 -0.73 22.45 5.79
C LEU A 65 0.64 22.55 6.48
N VAL A 66 1.46 21.51 6.35
CA VAL A 66 2.79 21.46 6.97
C VAL A 66 3.76 22.46 6.33
N LEU A 67 3.66 22.67 5.03
CA LEU A 67 4.53 23.60 4.30
C LEU A 67 4.17 25.07 4.51
N GLN A 68 2.91 25.37 4.84
CA GLN A 68 2.45 26.76 5.07
C GLN A 68 2.62 27.21 6.53
N GLY A 69 2.86 26.32 7.47
CA GLY A 69 2.67 26.60 8.88
C GLY A 69 3.92 26.83 9.72
N SER A 70 4.97 26.05 9.63
CA SER A 70 6.12 26.19 10.55
C SER A 70 7.32 25.30 10.15
N PRO A 71 8.53 25.86 10.05
CA PRO A 71 9.77 25.08 9.87
C PRO A 71 9.96 24.02 10.96
N THR A 72 9.53 24.31 12.18
CA THR A 72 9.59 23.38 13.30
C THR A 72 8.64 22.20 13.11
N ALA A 73 7.39 22.45 12.68
CA ALA A 73 6.42 21.38 12.40
C ALA A 73 6.92 20.46 11.28
N PHE A 74 7.52 21.03 10.23
CA PHE A 74 8.16 20.24 9.18
C PHE A 74 9.29 19.36 9.73
N THR A 75 10.18 19.94 10.56
CA THR A 75 11.31 19.22 11.15
C THR A 75 10.84 18.06 12.03
N VAL A 76 9.84 18.28 12.89
CA VAL A 76 9.23 17.24 13.74
C VAL A 76 8.63 16.13 12.88
N LEU A 77 7.81 16.48 11.89
CA LEU A 77 7.17 15.50 11.00
C LEU A 77 8.22 14.71 10.19
N LYS A 78 9.26 15.38 9.73
CA LYS A 78 10.38 14.76 9.00
C LYS A 78 11.06 13.68 9.82
N TYR A 79 11.48 13.99 11.04
CA TYR A 79 12.17 12.99 11.88
C TYR A 79 11.24 11.91 12.41
N ALA A 80 10.00 12.26 12.76
CA ALA A 80 8.99 11.26 13.13
C ALA A 80 8.71 10.29 11.97
N GLY A 81 8.55 10.80 10.75
CA GLY A 81 8.38 10.00 9.54
C GLY A 81 9.60 9.12 9.23
N ALA A 82 10.82 9.68 9.34
CA ALA A 82 12.06 8.93 9.12
C ALA A 82 12.23 7.79 10.13
N MET A 83 12.04 8.06 11.43
CA MET A 83 12.09 7.02 12.48
C MET A 83 11.04 5.94 12.23
N TYR A 84 9.84 6.35 11.85
CA TYR A 84 8.78 5.43 11.56
C TYR A 84 9.09 4.54 10.32
N LEU A 85 9.56 5.12 9.21
CA LEU A 85 9.99 4.37 8.02
C LEU A 85 11.13 3.39 8.36
N ALA A 86 12.08 3.82 9.18
CA ALA A 86 13.16 2.96 9.66
C ALA A 86 12.62 1.78 10.47
N TRP A 87 11.69 2.03 11.39
CA TRP A 87 11.05 0.99 12.19
C TRP A 87 10.28 0.00 11.32
N VAL A 88 9.45 0.47 10.38
CA VAL A 88 8.71 -0.38 9.44
C VAL A 88 9.67 -1.19 8.56
N GLY A 89 10.72 -0.56 8.04
CA GLY A 89 11.74 -1.23 7.24
C GLY A 89 12.41 -2.38 7.99
N VAL A 90 12.84 -2.13 9.24
CA VAL A 90 13.42 -3.17 10.12
C VAL A 90 12.40 -4.28 10.42
N GLN A 91 11.17 -3.94 10.76
CA GLN A 91 10.12 -4.93 11.05
C GLN A 91 9.81 -5.79 9.82
N THR A 92 9.72 -5.16 8.64
CA THR A 92 9.50 -5.88 7.38
C THR A 92 10.64 -6.85 7.08
N LEU A 93 11.90 -6.43 7.28
CA LEU A 93 13.06 -7.31 7.12
C LEU A 93 13.08 -8.47 8.13
N ARG A 94 12.75 -8.20 9.40
CA ARG A 94 12.70 -9.22 10.45
C ARG A 94 11.59 -10.25 10.21
N SER A 95 10.46 -9.84 9.67
CA SER A 95 9.33 -10.72 9.36
C SER A 95 9.44 -11.41 7.99
N ALA A 96 10.47 -11.07 7.19
CA ALA A 96 10.70 -11.60 5.86
C ALA A 96 11.19 -13.06 5.90
N ARG A 97 10.30 -13.98 6.27
CA ARG A 97 10.55 -15.43 6.30
C ARG A 97 9.68 -16.12 5.26
N PRO A 98 10.14 -17.25 4.68
CA PRO A 98 9.27 -18.07 3.85
C PRO A 98 8.00 -18.43 4.62
N ARG A 99 6.84 -18.00 4.09
CA ARG A 99 5.55 -18.35 4.69
C ARG A 99 5.18 -19.75 4.23
N ALA A 100 5.11 -20.71 5.15
CA ALA A 100 4.40 -21.94 4.86
C ALA A 100 2.98 -21.56 4.43
N ALA A 101 2.45 -22.23 3.40
CA ALA A 101 1.02 -22.19 3.16
C ALA A 101 0.38 -22.71 4.46
N GLY A 102 -0.15 -21.79 5.28
CA GLY A 102 -0.85 -22.16 6.50
C GLY A 102 -1.96 -23.16 6.19
N PRO A 103 -2.55 -23.81 7.21
CA PRO A 103 -3.68 -24.69 7.01
C PRO A 103 -4.63 -23.95 6.08
N GLU A 104 -5.04 -24.59 5.01
CA GLU A 104 -5.98 -24.00 4.07
C GLU A 104 -7.09 -23.39 4.89
N VAL A 105 -7.27 -22.09 4.78
CA VAL A 105 -8.52 -21.50 5.19
C VAL A 105 -9.53 -22.10 4.21
N VAL A 106 -9.92 -23.35 4.51
CA VAL A 106 -11.09 -23.96 3.92
C VAL A 106 -12.23 -23.12 4.47
N ALA A 107 -12.47 -22.00 3.80
CA ALA A 107 -13.67 -21.25 4.04
C ALA A 107 -14.78 -22.20 3.63
N GLU A 108 -15.42 -22.81 4.62
CA GLU A 108 -16.67 -23.49 4.39
C GLU A 108 -17.55 -22.56 3.58
N LYS A 109 -17.98 -23.01 2.42
CA LYS A 109 -18.92 -22.29 1.55
C LYS A 109 -20.33 -22.19 2.18
N THR A 110 -20.40 -21.97 3.47
CA THR A 110 -21.63 -22.00 4.27
C THR A 110 -22.26 -20.63 4.48
N ALA A 111 -21.54 -19.54 4.16
CA ALA A 111 -22.10 -18.20 4.27
C ALA A 111 -22.72 -17.74 2.95
N PRO A 112 -23.88 -17.05 2.98
CA PRO A 112 -24.46 -16.44 1.79
C PRO A 112 -23.45 -15.52 1.09
N GLU A 113 -23.48 -15.49 -0.24
CA GLU A 113 -22.62 -14.60 -1.03
C GLU A 113 -22.97 -13.13 -0.67
N PRO A 114 -22.00 -12.32 -0.24
CA PRO A 114 -22.26 -10.93 0.10
C PRO A 114 -22.65 -10.14 -1.14
N SER A 115 -23.51 -9.15 -0.97
CA SER A 115 -23.85 -8.24 -2.06
C SER A 115 -22.61 -7.52 -2.58
N THR A 116 -22.63 -7.08 -3.83
CA THR A 116 -21.56 -6.29 -4.47
C THR A 116 -21.15 -5.10 -3.62
N ARG A 117 -22.13 -4.38 -3.06
CA ARG A 117 -21.89 -3.23 -2.18
C ARG A 117 -21.17 -3.66 -0.89
N ALA A 118 -21.61 -4.75 -0.27
CA ALA A 118 -20.98 -5.27 0.94
C ALA A 118 -19.52 -5.70 0.67
N ALA A 119 -19.25 -6.38 -0.44
CA ALA A 119 -17.92 -6.76 -0.85
C ALA A 119 -17.01 -5.54 -1.08
N TRP A 120 -17.51 -4.53 -1.81
CA TRP A 120 -16.80 -3.27 -2.02
C TRP A 120 -16.51 -2.53 -0.71
N THR A 121 -17.51 -2.38 0.16
CA THR A 121 -17.36 -1.73 1.48
C THR A 121 -16.34 -2.47 2.33
N THR A 122 -16.35 -3.80 2.33
CA THR A 122 -15.34 -4.61 3.03
C THR A 122 -13.93 -4.26 2.55
N GLY A 123 -13.71 -4.20 1.25
CA GLY A 123 -12.42 -3.82 0.69
C GLY A 123 -12.02 -2.39 1.04
N PHE A 124 -12.94 -1.45 0.87
CA PHE A 124 -12.72 -0.04 1.20
C PHE A 124 -12.30 0.15 2.67
N LEU A 125 -13.06 -0.43 3.61
CA LEU A 125 -12.75 -0.32 5.03
C LEU A 125 -11.46 -1.06 5.40
N THR A 126 -11.20 -2.21 4.78
CA THR A 126 -9.93 -2.93 5.00
C THR A 126 -8.74 -2.06 4.67
N ASN A 127 -8.75 -1.38 3.52
CA ASN A 127 -7.68 -0.50 3.11
C ASN A 127 -7.66 0.82 3.91
N ALA A 128 -8.81 1.47 4.07
CA ALA A 128 -8.93 2.74 4.81
C ALA A 128 -8.42 2.65 6.25
N LEU A 129 -8.60 1.48 6.90
CA LEU A 129 -8.12 1.19 8.26
C LEU A 129 -6.79 0.44 8.28
N ASN A 130 -6.18 0.20 7.12
CA ASN A 130 -4.93 -0.54 7.02
C ASN A 130 -3.75 0.32 7.48
N PRO A 131 -3.11 0.00 8.61
CA PRO A 131 -1.99 0.79 9.11
C PRO A 131 -0.82 0.81 8.13
N LYS A 132 -0.60 -0.26 7.37
CA LYS A 132 0.47 -0.32 6.37
C LYS A 132 0.24 0.70 5.26
N ALA A 133 -1.00 0.82 4.75
CA ALA A 133 -1.36 1.81 3.74
C ALA A 133 -1.28 3.23 4.32
N THR A 134 -1.89 3.48 5.48
CA THR A 134 -1.83 4.78 6.16
C THR A 134 -0.40 5.28 6.27
N LEU A 135 0.48 4.43 6.76
CA LEU A 135 1.85 4.80 7.06
C LEU A 135 2.71 4.96 5.80
N PHE A 136 2.43 4.16 4.76
CA PHE A 136 3.02 4.38 3.44
C PHE A 136 2.71 5.80 2.94
N PHE A 137 1.45 6.21 2.99
CA PHE A 137 1.03 7.51 2.48
C PHE A 137 1.47 8.69 3.35
N VAL A 138 1.44 8.55 4.67
CA VAL A 138 1.88 9.62 5.58
C VAL A 138 3.40 9.81 5.55
N ALA A 139 4.16 8.74 5.44
CA ALA A 139 5.62 8.80 5.53
C ALA A 139 6.31 8.92 4.18
N LEU A 140 5.86 8.20 3.16
CA LEU A 140 6.56 8.12 1.87
C LEU A 140 6.12 9.20 0.89
N PHE A 141 4.83 9.47 0.80
CA PHE A 141 4.30 10.40 -0.20
C PHE A 141 4.93 11.80 -0.07
N PRO A 142 5.05 12.41 1.15
CA PRO A 142 5.70 13.70 1.33
C PRO A 142 7.21 13.72 1.02
N VAL A 143 7.86 12.56 1.07
CA VAL A 143 9.31 12.45 0.81
C VAL A 143 9.61 12.40 -0.68
N VAL A 144 8.75 11.70 -1.42
CA VAL A 144 8.97 11.45 -2.86
C VAL A 144 8.41 12.59 -3.70
N VAL A 145 7.27 13.13 -3.32
CA VAL A 145 6.57 14.17 -4.09
C VAL A 145 7.04 15.55 -3.66
N ASN A 146 7.61 16.30 -4.60
CA ASN A 146 8.05 17.66 -4.34
C ASN A 146 6.81 18.55 -4.08
N PRO A 147 6.83 19.37 -3.02
CA PRO A 147 5.76 20.32 -2.74
C PRO A 147 5.44 21.29 -3.87
N ALA A 148 6.43 21.62 -4.70
CA ALA A 148 6.27 22.47 -5.87
C ALA A 148 5.63 21.74 -7.07
N THR A 149 5.47 20.41 -7.01
CA THR A 149 4.78 19.64 -8.06
C THR A 149 3.30 20.08 -8.13
N PRO A 150 2.78 20.44 -9.31
CA PRO A 150 1.39 20.88 -9.45
C PRO A 150 0.38 19.89 -8.86
N ARG A 151 -0.65 20.39 -8.21
CA ARG A 151 -1.71 19.56 -7.59
C ARG A 151 -2.35 18.57 -8.56
N SER A 152 -2.54 18.97 -9.81
CA SER A 152 -3.09 18.09 -10.85
C SER A 152 -2.19 16.87 -11.11
N VAL A 153 -0.87 17.06 -11.09
CA VAL A 153 0.10 15.97 -11.25
C VAL A 153 0.09 15.05 -10.02
N GLN A 154 0.05 15.64 -8.81
CA GLN A 154 -0.05 14.87 -7.56
C GLN A 154 -1.34 14.04 -7.50
N VAL A 155 -2.48 14.59 -7.94
CA VAL A 155 -3.75 13.87 -8.07
C VAL A 155 -3.60 12.74 -9.10
N GLY A 156 -2.93 12.99 -10.23
CA GLY A 156 -2.62 11.97 -11.23
C GLY A 156 -1.84 10.78 -10.65
N TYR A 157 -0.84 11.04 -9.80
CA TYR A 157 -0.12 9.97 -9.09
C TYR A 157 -1.07 9.17 -8.18
N GLY A 158 -1.96 9.85 -7.46
CA GLY A 158 -2.93 9.19 -6.59
C GLY A 158 -3.92 8.31 -7.35
N LEU A 159 -4.44 8.79 -8.46
CA LEU A 159 -5.33 8.02 -9.33
C LEU A 159 -4.63 6.79 -9.91
N TRP A 160 -3.39 6.96 -10.37
CA TRP A 160 -2.57 5.84 -10.82
C TRP A 160 -2.40 4.78 -9.72
N MET A 161 -2.06 5.17 -8.49
CA MET A 161 -1.89 4.24 -7.38
C MET A 161 -3.19 3.51 -7.05
N ALA A 162 -4.33 4.20 -7.07
CA ALA A 162 -5.64 3.59 -6.83
C ALA A 162 -5.97 2.54 -7.91
N LEU A 163 -5.75 2.87 -9.18
CA LEU A 163 -5.98 1.97 -10.30
C LEU A 163 -5.02 0.78 -10.27
N ALA A 164 -3.73 1.02 -10.04
CA ALA A 164 -2.73 -0.03 -9.92
C ALA A 164 -3.04 -1.00 -8.78
N THR A 165 -3.49 -0.49 -7.63
CA THR A 165 -3.93 -1.32 -6.49
C THR A 165 -5.16 -2.16 -6.84
N ALA A 166 -6.19 -1.55 -7.44
CA ALA A 166 -7.39 -2.26 -7.87
C ALA A 166 -7.06 -3.36 -8.90
N ALA A 167 -6.22 -3.04 -9.87
CA ALA A 167 -5.78 -3.99 -10.89
C ALA A 167 -4.97 -5.14 -10.31
N TRP A 168 -4.00 -4.85 -9.42
CA TRP A 168 -3.20 -5.86 -8.75
C TRP A 168 -4.06 -6.84 -7.95
N PHE A 169 -4.92 -6.34 -7.07
CA PHE A 169 -5.76 -7.21 -6.26
C PHE A 169 -6.85 -7.93 -7.06
N SER A 170 -7.32 -7.34 -8.16
CA SER A 170 -8.18 -8.06 -9.11
C SER A 170 -7.44 -9.21 -9.78
N LEU A 171 -6.19 -9.00 -10.18
CA LEU A 171 -5.32 -10.07 -10.69
C LEU A 171 -5.10 -11.16 -9.62
N VAL A 172 -4.80 -10.77 -8.37
CA VAL A 172 -4.71 -11.70 -7.24
C VAL A 172 -6.00 -12.52 -7.09
N SER A 173 -7.16 -11.87 -7.18
CA SER A 173 -8.48 -12.54 -7.09
C SER A 173 -8.68 -13.62 -8.16
N VAL A 174 -8.11 -13.42 -9.35
CA VAL A 174 -8.23 -14.36 -10.47
C VAL A 174 -7.20 -15.48 -10.37
N VAL A 175 -5.94 -15.12 -10.11
CA VAL A 175 -4.79 -16.03 -10.21
C VAL A 175 -4.67 -16.93 -8.97
N PHE A 176 -4.97 -16.39 -7.79
CA PHE A 176 -4.78 -17.10 -6.51
C PHE A 176 -5.98 -17.98 -6.09
N THR A 177 -7.00 -18.08 -6.92
CA THR A 177 -8.00 -19.16 -6.80
C THR A 177 -7.36 -20.54 -7.00
N GLN A 178 -6.22 -20.61 -7.68
CA GLN A 178 -5.49 -21.87 -7.88
C GLN A 178 -4.51 -22.12 -6.72
N PRO A 179 -4.64 -23.25 -6.00
CA PRO A 179 -3.79 -23.55 -4.83
C PRO A 179 -2.29 -23.59 -5.13
N ALA A 180 -1.92 -24.04 -6.33
CA ALA A 180 -0.51 -24.11 -6.74
C ALA A 180 0.12 -22.72 -6.85
N THR A 181 -0.55 -21.78 -7.52
CA THR A 181 -0.06 -20.40 -7.68
C THR A 181 0.04 -19.68 -6.33
N ARG A 182 -0.96 -19.88 -5.47
CA ARG A 182 -0.95 -19.33 -4.11
C ARG A 182 0.24 -19.83 -3.32
N ARG A 183 0.50 -21.15 -3.30
CA ARG A 183 1.66 -21.73 -2.60
C ARG A 183 2.99 -21.21 -3.14
N ALA A 184 3.13 -21.13 -4.45
CA ALA A 184 4.33 -20.59 -5.08
C ALA A 184 4.58 -19.12 -4.65
N PHE A 185 3.57 -18.27 -4.72
CA PHE A 185 3.70 -16.87 -4.32
C PHE A 185 4.08 -16.74 -2.83
N LEU A 186 3.38 -17.41 -1.92
CA LEU A 186 3.67 -17.33 -0.49
C LEU A 186 5.09 -17.82 -0.15
N ARG A 187 5.59 -18.80 -0.90
CA ARG A 187 6.97 -19.26 -0.77
C ARG A 187 8.00 -18.16 -1.11
N TRP A 188 7.71 -17.34 -2.14
CA TRP A 188 8.63 -16.31 -2.62
C TRP A 188 8.38 -14.93 -2.03
N SER A 189 7.25 -14.72 -1.33
CA SER A 189 6.83 -13.41 -0.80
C SER A 189 7.85 -12.75 0.14
N HIS A 190 8.69 -13.55 0.82
CA HIS A 190 9.74 -13.04 1.69
C HIS A 190 10.80 -12.20 0.95
N TRP A 191 11.03 -12.44 -0.35
CA TRP A 191 11.90 -11.61 -1.17
C TRP A 191 11.30 -10.25 -1.45
N ILE A 192 9.97 -10.19 -1.67
CA ILE A 192 9.23 -8.94 -1.81
C ILE A 192 9.29 -8.15 -0.50
N ASP A 193 9.08 -8.82 0.63
CA ASP A 193 9.20 -8.19 1.95
C ASP A 193 10.63 -7.65 2.20
N ARG A 194 11.68 -8.38 1.80
CA ARG A 194 13.07 -7.91 1.89
C ARG A 194 13.30 -6.67 1.04
N ALA A 195 12.88 -6.69 -0.23
CA ALA A 195 13.00 -5.55 -1.13
C ALA A 195 12.28 -4.32 -0.56
N LEU A 196 11.05 -4.50 -0.06
CA LEU A 196 10.28 -3.43 0.55
C LEU A 196 10.95 -2.87 1.82
N GLY A 197 11.49 -3.75 2.68
CA GLY A 197 12.22 -3.34 3.88
C GLY A 197 13.44 -2.47 3.55
N VAL A 198 14.22 -2.84 2.53
CA VAL A 198 15.36 -2.04 2.05
C VAL A 198 14.90 -0.70 1.49
N VAL A 199 13.82 -0.69 0.70
CA VAL A 199 13.23 0.54 0.15
C VAL A 199 12.80 1.49 1.26
N PHE A 200 12.10 0.98 2.30
CA PHE A 200 11.70 1.81 3.45
C PHE A 200 12.90 2.39 4.22
N LEU A 201 13.97 1.61 4.40
CA LEU A 201 15.20 2.11 5.04
C LEU A 201 15.89 3.18 4.17
N GLY A 202 15.91 3.01 2.85
CA GLY A 202 16.41 4.01 1.91
C GLY A 202 15.62 5.32 2.00
N PHE A 203 14.28 5.24 2.04
CA PHE A 203 13.45 6.43 2.21
C PHE A 203 13.60 7.06 3.60
N ALA A 204 13.77 6.27 4.66
CA ALA A 204 14.04 6.78 6.01
C ALA A 204 15.34 7.61 6.02
N ALA A 205 16.40 7.10 5.42
CA ALA A 205 17.68 7.82 5.29
C ALA A 205 17.53 9.08 4.43
N GLY A 206 16.88 8.98 3.27
CA GLY A 206 16.60 10.11 2.39
C GLY A 206 15.82 11.22 3.09
N LEU A 207 14.77 10.86 3.85
CA LEU A 207 13.97 11.82 4.61
C LEU A 207 14.76 12.46 5.74
N ALA A 208 15.56 11.68 6.49
CA ALA A 208 16.40 12.23 7.57
C ALA A 208 17.43 13.26 7.06
N LEU A 209 17.96 13.03 5.85
CA LEU A 209 18.95 13.89 5.21
C LEU A 209 18.33 15.06 4.41
N ALA A 210 17.00 15.04 4.16
CA ALA A 210 16.34 16.10 3.43
C ALA A 210 16.46 17.45 4.16
N THR A 211 16.89 18.49 3.44
CA THR A 211 16.90 19.88 3.91
C THR A 211 15.72 20.63 3.32
N LEU A 212 15.13 21.56 4.08
CA LEU A 212 14.22 22.55 3.52
C LEU A 212 14.97 23.34 2.44
N ARG A 213 14.57 23.18 1.20
CA ARG A 213 15.00 24.03 0.10
C ARG A 213 13.95 25.08 -0.19
#